data_fd3bce146e69c75fe41eb06e767a39f4
#
_entry.id   fd3bce146e69c75fe41eb06e767a39f4
#
_cell.length_a   1.000
_cell.length_b   1.000
_cell.length_c   1.000
_cell.angle_alpha   90.00
_cell.angle_beta   90.00
_cell.angle_gamma   90.00
#
_symmetry.space_group_name_H-M   'P 1'
#
loop_
_entity.id
_entity.type
_entity.pdbx_description
1 polymer ?
#
loop_
_entity_poly.entity_id
_entity_poly.type
_entity_poly.pdbx_seq_one_letter_code
_entity_poly.pdbx_strand_id
1 'polypeptide(L)'
;MLKDLFEEYQRNLNYFFNHIEEDKAEKIFDLFLSCEGMLIFTGVGKSGIIAEKLAMTMISTGTKALYLPPMNALHGDIGIVTEKDVLICISKSGESEELLSLVPYAQKKGAKTVAWVSNPYSKLLNCCDLGIYLPLNKELCPFDLAPTTSTAIQLIFGDVLSVALMKAKQFSLDEYALNHPAGSIGKKITLTVEDLMLKGEGLPICTPNDRLREALVTLTDKKCGCLLVVDDKKNLKGIFTDGDLRRTLQKDPASMLEKTMEELMTPSCIATEKGKKALEALKLMQRDPKKWVNVMPVVESDRLVGLIRMHDLVQAGIV
;
A
#
# COMPACT_ATOMS: atom_id res chain seq x y z
N MET A 1 -6.83 18.93 -31.76
CA MET A 1 -6.55 19.75 -30.56
C MET A 1 -6.10 18.92 -29.37
N LEU A 2 -6.97 18.13 -28.69
CA LEU A 2 -6.52 17.37 -27.50
C LEU A 2 -5.46 16.32 -27.84
N LYS A 3 -5.63 15.57 -28.93
CA LYS A 3 -4.65 14.59 -29.40
C LYS A 3 -3.27 15.21 -29.58
N ASP A 4 -3.22 16.34 -30.25
CA ASP A 4 -1.96 17.05 -30.57
C ASP A 4 -1.27 17.52 -29.27
N LEU A 5 -2.06 17.98 -28.28
CA LEU A 5 -1.52 18.38 -26.96
C LEU A 5 -0.98 17.18 -26.17
N PHE A 6 -1.64 16.01 -26.23
CA PHE A 6 -1.10 14.80 -25.59
C PHE A 6 0.22 14.37 -26.26
N GLU A 7 0.30 14.40 -27.58
CA GLU A 7 1.52 14.07 -28.32
C GLU A 7 2.65 15.07 -28.03
N GLU A 8 2.32 16.37 -27.92
CA GLU A 8 3.27 17.41 -27.56
C GLU A 8 3.78 17.21 -26.11
N TYR A 9 2.89 16.91 -25.17
CA TYR A 9 3.26 16.68 -23.78
C TYR A 9 4.15 15.44 -23.65
N GLN A 10 3.82 14.37 -24.37
CA GLN A 10 4.66 13.17 -24.43
C GLN A 10 6.08 13.49 -24.94
N ARG A 11 6.20 14.29 -25.99
CA ARG A 11 7.52 14.71 -26.50
C ARG A 11 8.31 15.50 -25.45
N ASN A 12 7.68 16.41 -24.73
CA ASN A 12 8.33 17.19 -23.68
C ASN A 12 8.79 16.30 -22.50
N LEU A 13 7.99 15.31 -22.11
CA LEU A 13 8.39 14.34 -21.07
C LEU A 13 9.51 13.39 -21.56
N ASN A 14 9.45 12.94 -22.82
CA ASN A 14 10.54 12.15 -23.40
C ASN A 14 11.86 12.94 -23.46
N TYR A 15 11.79 14.24 -23.69
CA TYR A 15 12.99 15.09 -23.61
C TYR A 15 13.62 15.02 -22.23
N PHE A 16 12.85 15.10 -21.16
CA PHE A 16 13.35 14.93 -19.79
C PHE A 16 14.05 13.58 -19.59
N PHE A 17 13.38 12.48 -19.94
CA PHE A 17 13.94 11.14 -19.74
C PHE A 17 15.24 10.89 -20.51
N ASN A 18 15.37 11.51 -21.69
CA ASN A 18 16.54 11.32 -22.55
C ASN A 18 17.74 12.18 -22.15
N HIS A 19 17.56 13.19 -21.28
CA HIS A 19 18.62 14.16 -20.96
C HIS A 19 18.87 14.33 -19.46
N ILE A 20 18.19 13.57 -18.59
CA ILE A 20 18.45 13.62 -17.15
C ILE A 20 19.86 13.10 -16.85
N GLU A 21 20.58 13.78 -15.96
CA GLU A 21 21.92 13.41 -15.54
C GLU A 21 21.84 12.34 -14.45
N GLU A 22 21.86 11.06 -14.85
CA GLU A 22 21.70 9.91 -13.92
C GLU A 22 22.74 9.91 -12.81
N ASP A 23 24.00 10.21 -13.10
CA ASP A 23 25.09 10.29 -12.10
C ASP A 23 24.81 11.33 -10.99
N LYS A 24 24.17 12.45 -11.34
CA LYS A 24 23.78 13.45 -10.36
C LYS A 24 22.53 13.01 -9.56
N ALA A 25 21.61 12.32 -10.22
CA ALA A 25 20.45 11.74 -9.55
C ALA A 25 20.88 10.70 -8.51
N GLU A 26 21.83 9.82 -8.85
CA GLU A 26 22.41 8.84 -7.92
C GLU A 26 23.07 9.50 -6.70
N LYS A 27 23.86 10.57 -6.90
CA LYS A 27 24.45 11.31 -5.77
C LYS A 27 23.40 11.91 -4.83
N ILE A 28 22.30 12.40 -5.37
CA ILE A 28 21.18 12.91 -4.57
C ILE A 28 20.49 11.77 -3.83
N PHE A 29 20.28 10.64 -4.49
CA PHE A 29 19.71 9.45 -3.88
C PHE A 29 20.58 8.96 -2.71
N ASP A 30 21.91 8.87 -2.88
CA ASP A 30 22.86 8.48 -1.83
C ASP A 30 22.81 9.43 -0.63
N LEU A 31 22.76 10.75 -0.90
CA LEU A 31 22.60 11.76 0.16
C LEU A 31 21.28 11.56 0.92
N PHE A 32 20.16 11.29 0.22
CA PHE A 32 18.86 11.07 0.84
C PHE A 32 18.83 9.77 1.65
N LEU A 33 19.45 8.72 1.14
CA LEU A 33 19.53 7.42 1.81
C LEU A 33 20.36 7.49 3.11
N SER A 34 21.44 8.28 3.09
CA SER A 34 22.34 8.48 4.24
C SER A 34 21.88 9.58 5.22
N CYS A 35 20.77 10.28 4.94
CA CYS A 35 20.25 11.33 5.79
C CYS A 35 19.80 10.77 7.15
N GLU A 36 20.44 11.24 8.24
CA GLU A 36 20.07 10.87 9.62
C GLU A 36 18.88 11.64 10.18
N GLY A 37 18.58 12.81 9.59
CA GLY A 37 17.50 13.71 9.98
C GLY A 37 16.26 13.58 9.10
N MET A 38 15.79 14.72 8.61
CA MET A 38 14.62 14.85 7.72
C MET A 38 15.04 15.35 6.34
N LEU A 39 14.31 14.91 5.33
CA LEU A 39 14.32 15.52 4.01
C LEU A 39 13.32 16.68 4.00
N ILE A 40 13.80 17.92 4.02
CA ILE A 40 12.98 19.13 4.13
C ILE A 40 12.80 19.72 2.74
N PHE A 41 11.61 19.58 2.19
CA PHE A 41 11.26 20.09 0.88
C PHE A 41 10.75 21.54 0.98
N THR A 42 11.19 22.38 0.07
CA THR A 42 10.72 23.77 -0.03
C THR A 42 10.61 24.22 -1.47
N GLY A 43 9.72 25.19 -1.74
CA GLY A 43 9.48 25.73 -3.07
C GLY A 43 8.43 26.81 -3.05
N VAL A 44 8.41 27.63 -4.11
CA VAL A 44 7.47 28.75 -4.25
C VAL A 44 6.39 28.40 -5.28
N GLY A 45 5.15 28.80 -5.03
CA GLY A 45 4.03 28.65 -5.97
C GLY A 45 3.76 27.18 -6.35
N LYS A 46 3.71 26.87 -7.64
CA LYS A 46 3.41 25.51 -8.12
C LYS A 46 4.51 24.50 -7.75
N SER A 47 5.78 24.91 -7.76
CA SER A 47 6.88 24.05 -7.26
C SER A 47 6.76 23.76 -5.76
N GLY A 48 6.20 24.69 -4.97
CA GLY A 48 5.89 24.46 -3.55
C GLY A 48 4.81 23.38 -3.35
N ILE A 49 3.77 23.36 -4.19
CA ILE A 49 2.74 22.32 -4.16
C ILE A 49 3.36 20.94 -4.47
N ILE A 50 4.28 20.87 -5.43
CA ILE A 50 5.00 19.63 -5.73
C ILE A 50 5.90 19.23 -4.55
N ALA A 51 6.63 20.17 -3.95
CA ALA A 51 7.47 19.95 -2.78
C ALA A 51 6.66 19.35 -1.61
N GLU A 52 5.48 19.90 -1.32
CA GLU A 52 4.58 19.38 -0.29
C GLU A 52 4.09 17.97 -0.60
N LYS A 53 3.63 17.73 -1.84
CA LYS A 53 3.21 16.37 -2.28
C LYS A 53 4.33 15.35 -2.11
N LEU A 54 5.55 15.69 -2.48
CA LEU A 54 6.71 14.79 -2.36
C LEU A 54 7.06 14.50 -0.91
N ALA A 55 7.07 15.50 -0.04
CA ALA A 55 7.25 15.30 1.39
C ALA A 55 6.22 14.33 1.97
N MET A 56 4.93 14.52 1.66
CA MET A 56 3.86 13.63 2.12
C MET A 56 4.02 12.20 1.58
N THR A 57 4.41 12.06 0.32
CA THR A 57 4.67 10.74 -0.28
C THR A 57 5.81 10.04 0.44
N MET A 58 6.92 10.71 0.70
CA MET A 58 8.08 10.14 1.40
C MET A 58 7.74 9.74 2.84
N ILE A 59 6.98 10.56 3.58
CA ILE A 59 6.51 10.21 4.93
C ILE A 59 5.70 8.91 4.89
N SER A 60 4.75 8.83 3.99
CA SER A 60 3.86 7.67 3.88
C SER A 60 4.59 6.39 3.45
N THR A 61 5.75 6.53 2.83
CA THR A 61 6.59 5.44 2.32
C THR A 61 7.87 5.19 3.15
N GLY A 62 7.87 5.64 4.42
CA GLY A 62 8.90 5.28 5.40
C GLY A 62 10.17 6.17 5.40
N THR A 63 10.14 7.30 4.71
CA THR A 63 11.22 8.29 4.77
C THR A 63 10.76 9.53 5.54
N LYS A 64 11.49 9.93 6.58
CA LYS A 64 11.20 11.15 7.32
C LYS A 64 11.35 12.37 6.41
N ALA A 65 10.28 13.10 6.21
CA ALA A 65 10.29 14.29 5.37
C ALA A 65 9.35 15.36 5.93
N LEU A 66 9.52 16.60 5.47
CA LEU A 66 8.69 17.74 5.83
C LEU A 66 8.60 18.70 4.65
N TYR A 67 7.46 19.34 4.46
CA TYR A 67 7.37 20.54 3.63
C TYR A 67 7.50 21.79 4.51
N LEU A 68 8.46 22.65 4.18
CA LEU A 68 8.71 23.92 4.86
C LEU A 68 8.45 25.06 3.88
N PRO A 69 7.33 25.81 4.02
CA PRO A 69 7.07 26.98 3.19
C PRO A 69 8.19 28.01 3.35
N PRO A 70 8.79 28.54 2.25
CA PRO A 70 9.96 29.39 2.35
C PRO A 70 9.70 30.70 3.10
N MET A 71 8.51 31.29 2.98
CA MET A 71 8.15 32.48 3.74
C MET A 71 8.08 32.22 5.24
N ASN A 72 7.48 31.10 5.66
CA ASN A 72 7.44 30.73 7.07
C ASN A 72 8.85 30.45 7.61
N ALA A 73 9.68 29.76 6.81
CA ALA A 73 11.07 29.50 7.16
C ALA A 73 11.84 30.80 7.44
N LEU A 74 11.69 31.82 6.59
CA LEU A 74 12.35 33.12 6.75
C LEU A 74 11.80 33.94 7.95
N HIS A 75 10.61 33.59 8.46
CA HIS A 75 10.00 34.20 9.64
C HIS A 75 10.11 33.39 10.92
N GLY A 76 11.02 32.40 10.96
CA GLY A 76 11.37 31.66 12.18
C GLY A 76 11.27 30.15 12.09
N ASP A 77 10.42 29.58 11.21
CA ASP A 77 10.21 28.13 11.13
C ASP A 77 11.48 27.37 10.66
N ILE A 78 12.48 28.06 10.12
CA ILE A 78 13.83 27.50 9.89
C ILE A 78 14.46 26.95 11.19
N GLY A 79 13.91 27.33 12.35
CA GLY A 79 14.29 26.77 13.65
C GLY A 79 14.27 25.27 13.71
N ILE A 80 13.42 24.59 12.92
CA ILE A 80 13.33 23.13 12.85
C ILE A 80 14.54 22.46 12.17
N VAL A 81 15.24 23.18 11.31
CA VAL A 81 16.38 22.64 10.53
C VAL A 81 17.58 22.41 11.42
N THR A 82 18.23 21.25 11.29
CA THR A 82 19.45 20.85 12.02
C THR A 82 20.54 20.39 11.05
N GLU A 83 21.74 20.15 11.57
CA GLU A 83 22.90 19.64 10.80
C GLU A 83 22.70 18.22 10.23
N LYS A 84 21.69 17.49 10.71
CA LYS A 84 21.36 16.14 10.24
C LYS A 84 20.39 16.13 9.05
N ASP A 85 19.82 17.29 8.73
CA ASP A 85 18.76 17.43 7.74
C ASP A 85 19.33 17.75 6.34
N VAL A 86 18.51 17.48 5.33
CA VAL A 86 18.75 17.90 3.95
C VAL A 86 17.64 18.84 3.53
N LEU A 87 17.97 20.09 3.16
CA LEU A 87 17.02 21.05 2.59
C LEU A 87 17.00 20.92 1.06
N ILE A 88 15.84 20.61 0.49
CA ILE A 88 15.63 20.43 -0.95
C ILE A 88 14.83 21.62 -1.49
N CYS A 89 15.47 22.44 -2.31
CA CYS A 89 14.89 23.63 -2.94
C CYS A 89 14.40 23.30 -4.37
N ILE A 90 13.10 23.33 -4.60
CA ILE A 90 12.49 23.04 -5.90
C ILE A 90 12.07 24.33 -6.58
N SER A 91 12.63 24.63 -7.77
CA SER A 91 12.32 25.82 -8.53
C SER A 91 12.51 25.59 -10.03
N LYS A 92 11.57 26.02 -10.90
CA LYS A 92 11.77 25.98 -12.36
C LYS A 92 12.95 26.86 -12.76
N SER A 93 12.94 28.10 -12.38
CA SER A 93 13.97 29.09 -12.76
C SER A 93 15.25 28.98 -11.97
N GLY A 94 15.16 28.53 -10.69
CA GLY A 94 16.25 28.59 -9.72
C GLY A 94 16.69 30.01 -9.32
N GLU A 95 15.79 31.00 -9.54
CA GLU A 95 16.01 32.42 -9.24
C GLU A 95 15.03 32.97 -8.19
N SER A 96 14.25 32.11 -7.51
CA SER A 96 13.30 32.52 -6.49
C SER A 96 14.04 33.16 -5.30
N GLU A 97 13.77 34.45 -5.03
CA GLU A 97 14.47 35.22 -4.01
C GLU A 97 14.32 34.62 -2.61
N GLU A 98 13.14 34.09 -2.30
CA GLU A 98 12.84 33.44 -1.02
C GLU A 98 13.74 32.21 -0.79
N LEU A 99 13.96 31.39 -1.83
CA LEU A 99 14.83 30.22 -1.75
C LEU A 99 16.30 30.59 -1.65
N LEU A 100 16.72 31.56 -2.47
CA LEU A 100 18.09 32.11 -2.44
C LEU A 100 18.43 32.73 -1.08
N SER A 101 17.45 33.37 -0.45
CA SER A 101 17.60 33.93 0.90
C SER A 101 17.66 32.85 1.97
N LEU A 102 16.91 31.72 1.79
CA LEU A 102 16.80 30.64 2.77
C LEU A 102 18.06 29.76 2.85
N VAL A 103 18.64 29.42 1.69
CA VAL A 103 19.78 28.48 1.59
C VAL A 103 20.95 28.84 2.53
N PRO A 104 21.45 30.08 2.59
CA PRO A 104 22.57 30.42 3.47
C PRO A 104 22.29 30.20 4.96
N TYR A 105 21.03 30.36 5.40
CA TYR A 105 20.66 30.11 6.80
C TYR A 105 20.61 28.63 7.13
N ALA A 106 20.09 27.79 6.20
CA ALA A 106 20.12 26.34 6.37
C ALA A 106 21.58 25.80 6.44
N GLN A 107 22.46 26.30 5.56
CA GLN A 107 23.90 25.96 5.57
C GLN A 107 24.60 26.41 6.88
N LYS A 108 24.27 27.58 7.41
CA LYS A 108 24.79 28.04 8.73
C LYS A 108 24.34 27.13 9.89
N LYS A 109 23.20 26.47 9.76
CA LYS A 109 22.73 25.46 10.73
C LYS A 109 23.37 24.07 10.50
N GLY A 110 24.21 23.92 9.48
CA GLY A 110 24.90 22.68 9.15
C GLY A 110 24.14 21.74 8.21
N ALA A 111 22.91 22.08 7.82
CA ALA A 111 22.14 21.25 6.91
C ALA A 111 22.75 21.20 5.52
N LYS A 112 22.68 20.04 4.86
CA LYS A 112 23.01 19.93 3.45
C LYS A 112 21.90 20.52 2.59
N THR A 113 22.27 21.17 1.50
CA THR A 113 21.31 21.84 0.61
C THR A 113 21.36 21.26 -0.79
N VAL A 114 20.17 21.03 -1.39
CA VAL A 114 20.01 20.44 -2.72
C VAL A 114 19.11 21.32 -3.56
N ALA A 115 19.52 21.63 -4.78
CA ALA A 115 18.72 22.36 -5.76
C ALA A 115 18.18 21.44 -6.85
N TRP A 116 16.85 21.50 -7.10
CA TRP A 116 16.18 20.90 -8.27
C TRP A 116 15.68 22.01 -9.17
N VAL A 117 16.28 22.19 -10.32
CA VAL A 117 15.97 23.32 -11.19
C VAL A 117 15.89 22.92 -12.67
N SER A 118 15.11 23.68 -13.46
CA SER A 118 15.05 23.50 -14.93
C SER A 118 15.82 24.59 -15.69
N ASN A 119 16.67 25.35 -15.00
CA ASN A 119 17.63 26.29 -15.59
C ASN A 119 19.05 25.89 -15.17
N PRO A 120 19.91 25.42 -16.10
CA PRO A 120 21.25 24.95 -15.77
C PRO A 120 22.22 26.07 -15.32
N TYR A 121 21.87 27.32 -15.54
CA TYR A 121 22.68 28.49 -15.18
C TYR A 121 22.14 29.25 -13.98
N SER A 122 21.28 28.64 -13.18
CA SER A 122 20.59 29.32 -12.09
C SER A 122 21.50 29.59 -10.88
N LYS A 123 21.16 30.63 -10.13
CA LYS A 123 21.85 30.96 -8.86
C LYS A 123 21.68 29.84 -7.83
N LEU A 124 20.53 29.19 -7.79
CA LEU A 124 20.25 28.14 -6.82
C LEU A 124 21.18 26.93 -6.99
N LEU A 125 21.51 26.54 -8.25
CA LEU A 125 22.51 25.51 -8.51
C LEU A 125 23.90 25.88 -7.99
N ASN A 126 24.25 27.16 -8.02
CA ASN A 126 25.56 27.64 -7.62
C ASN A 126 25.70 27.82 -6.10
N CYS A 127 24.61 28.00 -5.37
CA CYS A 127 24.66 28.26 -3.92
C CYS A 127 24.34 27.03 -3.05
N CYS A 128 23.75 25.97 -3.61
CA CYS A 128 23.50 24.72 -2.88
C CYS A 128 24.72 23.78 -2.92
N ASP A 129 24.82 22.86 -1.94
CA ASP A 129 25.92 21.87 -1.88
C ASP A 129 25.84 20.87 -3.04
N LEU A 130 24.64 20.47 -3.42
CA LEU A 130 24.36 19.63 -4.59
C LEU A 130 23.25 20.26 -5.42
N GLY A 131 23.20 19.90 -6.70
CA GLY A 131 22.10 20.33 -7.54
C GLY A 131 21.96 19.48 -8.79
N ILE A 132 20.72 19.39 -9.25
CA ILE A 132 20.38 18.70 -10.49
C ILE A 132 19.61 19.62 -11.43
N TYR A 133 20.01 19.60 -12.68
CA TYR A 133 19.23 20.14 -13.77
C TYR A 133 18.14 19.11 -14.15
N LEU A 134 16.91 19.50 -14.08
CA LEU A 134 15.76 18.74 -14.58
C LEU A 134 15.44 19.23 -15.99
N PRO A 135 15.81 18.48 -17.02
CA PRO A 135 15.74 18.92 -18.41
C PRO A 135 14.33 19.30 -18.82
N LEU A 136 14.14 20.55 -19.21
CA LEU A 136 12.87 21.14 -19.66
C LEU A 136 13.07 21.75 -21.05
N ASN A 137 12.33 21.23 -22.05
CA ASN A 137 12.32 21.85 -23.37
C ASN A 137 11.41 23.09 -23.37
N LYS A 138 10.13 22.90 -23.03
CA LYS A 138 9.14 23.98 -22.88
C LYS A 138 7.95 23.53 -22.02
N GLU A 139 7.19 24.50 -21.56
CA GLU A 139 5.87 24.23 -20.98
C GLU A 139 4.86 23.85 -22.08
N LEU A 140 3.81 23.11 -21.71
CA LEU A 140 2.72 22.82 -22.64
C LEU A 140 1.85 24.06 -22.94
N CYS A 141 1.89 25.03 -22.04
CA CYS A 141 1.19 26.30 -22.15
C CYS A 141 1.66 27.06 -23.42
N PRO A 142 0.73 27.64 -24.19
CA PRO A 142 1.07 28.39 -25.43
C PRO A 142 2.06 29.55 -25.23
N PHE A 143 2.13 30.09 -24.02
CA PHE A 143 3.02 31.19 -23.67
C PHE A 143 4.32 30.78 -23.02
N ASP A 144 4.55 29.46 -22.82
CA ASP A 144 5.68 28.91 -22.06
C ASP A 144 5.80 29.43 -20.60
N LEU A 145 4.69 29.90 -20.01
CA LEU A 145 4.65 30.57 -18.70
C LEU A 145 4.02 29.70 -17.61
N ALA A 146 2.86 29.10 -17.90
CA ALA A 146 2.15 28.31 -16.91
C ALA A 146 2.88 27.00 -16.61
N PRO A 147 3.25 26.76 -15.34
CA PRO A 147 3.96 25.52 -14.96
C PRO A 147 3.08 24.28 -15.21
N THR A 148 3.44 23.54 -16.21
CA THR A 148 2.80 22.29 -16.67
C THR A 148 3.84 21.18 -16.78
N THR A 149 4.69 21.24 -17.80
CA THR A 149 5.78 20.26 -18.00
C THR A 149 6.79 20.32 -16.85
N SER A 150 7.18 21.51 -16.41
CA SER A 150 8.14 21.67 -15.31
C SER A 150 7.66 20.99 -14.02
N THR A 151 6.38 21.17 -13.66
CA THR A 151 5.83 20.53 -12.44
C THR A 151 5.67 19.03 -12.58
N ALA A 152 5.33 18.53 -13.78
CA ALA A 152 5.30 17.09 -14.04
C ALA A 152 6.69 16.45 -13.91
N ILE A 153 7.72 17.09 -14.47
CA ILE A 153 9.12 16.63 -14.36
C ILE A 153 9.59 16.59 -12.90
N GLN A 154 9.32 17.65 -12.13
CA GLN A 154 9.63 17.70 -10.68
C GLN A 154 8.94 16.56 -9.92
N LEU A 155 7.67 16.30 -10.24
CA LEU A 155 6.91 15.21 -9.64
C LEU A 155 7.46 13.83 -10.01
N ILE A 156 7.71 13.59 -11.29
CA ILE A 156 8.27 12.31 -11.78
C ILE A 156 9.62 12.03 -11.11
N PHE A 157 10.51 13.01 -11.07
CA PHE A 157 11.82 12.85 -10.46
C PHE A 157 11.71 12.50 -8.97
N GLY A 158 10.87 13.23 -8.22
CA GLY A 158 10.64 12.96 -6.81
C GLY A 158 9.97 11.62 -6.52
N ASP A 159 9.04 11.19 -7.37
CA ASP A 159 8.39 9.89 -7.24
C ASP A 159 9.37 8.74 -7.49
N VAL A 160 10.27 8.88 -8.48
CA VAL A 160 11.34 7.90 -8.73
C VAL A 160 12.25 7.78 -7.52
N LEU A 161 12.70 8.90 -6.93
CA LEU A 161 13.51 8.88 -5.70
C LEU A 161 12.76 8.28 -4.51
N SER A 162 11.47 8.59 -4.35
CA SER A 162 10.66 8.02 -3.28
C SER A 162 10.59 6.48 -3.37
N VAL A 163 10.35 5.95 -4.57
CA VAL A 163 10.30 4.50 -4.80
C VAL A 163 11.69 3.86 -4.66
N ALA A 164 12.74 4.54 -5.09
CA ALA A 164 14.12 4.06 -4.91
C ALA A 164 14.47 3.94 -3.42
N LEU A 165 14.11 4.95 -2.61
CA LEU A 165 14.30 4.93 -1.14
C LEU A 165 13.49 3.81 -0.48
N MET A 166 12.23 3.59 -0.89
CA MET A 166 11.44 2.45 -0.41
C MET A 166 12.15 1.11 -0.64
N LYS A 167 12.68 0.92 -1.85
CA LYS A 167 13.40 -0.32 -2.20
C LYS A 167 14.69 -0.48 -1.40
N ALA A 168 15.51 0.57 -1.30
CA ALA A 168 16.77 0.54 -0.58
C ALA A 168 16.60 0.31 0.92
N LYS A 169 15.55 0.89 1.52
CA LYS A 169 15.18 0.70 2.93
C LYS A 169 14.40 -0.59 3.19
N GLN A 170 14.09 -1.38 2.16
CA GLN A 170 13.26 -2.59 2.24
C GLN A 170 11.91 -2.35 2.93
N PHE A 171 11.32 -1.18 2.67
CA PHE A 171 10.06 -0.76 3.29
C PHE A 171 8.95 -1.76 2.99
N SER A 172 8.38 -2.34 4.04
CA SER A 172 7.44 -3.46 3.97
C SER A 172 5.98 -3.01 3.83
N LEU A 173 5.11 -3.95 3.40
CA LEU A 173 3.66 -3.71 3.39
C LEU A 173 3.09 -3.50 4.81
N ASP A 174 3.65 -4.14 5.82
CA ASP A 174 3.21 -3.97 7.21
C ASP A 174 3.53 -2.55 7.71
N GLU A 175 4.72 -2.01 7.40
CA GLU A 175 5.07 -0.60 7.68
C GLU A 175 4.18 0.36 6.91
N TYR A 176 3.87 0.05 5.64
CA TYR A 176 2.92 0.86 4.85
C TYR A 176 1.53 0.91 5.50
N ALA A 177 1.05 -0.22 6.00
CA ALA A 177 -0.22 -0.31 6.72
C ALA A 177 -0.23 0.49 8.02
N LEU A 178 0.86 0.46 8.79
CA LEU A 178 1.02 1.27 10.01
C LEU A 178 0.96 2.77 9.73
N ASN A 179 1.48 3.21 8.57
CA ASN A 179 1.41 4.60 8.15
C ASN A 179 0.02 5.01 7.61
N HIS A 180 -0.88 4.04 7.35
CA HIS A 180 -2.23 4.28 6.82
C HIS A 180 -3.34 3.64 7.69
N PRO A 181 -3.44 3.94 8.98
CA PRO A 181 -4.28 3.19 9.93
C PRO A 181 -5.78 3.25 9.62
N ALA A 182 -6.27 4.34 9.04
CA ALA A 182 -7.69 4.53 8.73
C ALA A 182 -8.08 4.11 7.32
N GLY A 183 -7.12 3.81 6.44
CA GLY A 183 -7.37 3.50 5.03
C GLY A 183 -7.82 2.07 4.79
N SER A 184 -8.59 1.85 3.71
CA SER A 184 -8.93 0.50 3.24
C SER A 184 -7.68 -0.37 3.00
N ILE A 185 -6.58 0.24 2.57
CA ILE A 185 -5.30 -0.43 2.35
C ILE A 185 -4.73 -0.94 3.68
N GLY A 186 -4.73 -0.11 4.74
CA GLY A 186 -4.26 -0.51 6.06
C GLY A 186 -5.02 -1.73 6.59
N LYS A 187 -6.36 -1.70 6.55
CA LYS A 187 -7.20 -2.83 6.97
C LYS A 187 -6.93 -4.10 6.16
N LYS A 188 -6.81 -3.99 4.83
CA LYS A 188 -6.52 -5.14 3.95
C LYS A 188 -5.21 -5.85 4.28
N ILE A 189 -4.23 -5.11 4.76
CA ILE A 189 -2.88 -5.62 5.02
C ILE A 189 -2.72 -6.11 6.46
N THR A 190 -3.35 -5.45 7.44
CA THR A 190 -3.15 -5.75 8.87
C THR A 190 -4.05 -6.85 9.40
N LEU A 191 -5.31 -6.94 8.96
CA LEU A 191 -6.25 -7.89 9.49
C LEU A 191 -5.80 -9.35 9.27
N THR A 192 -5.87 -10.13 10.35
CA THR A 192 -5.59 -11.57 10.34
C THR A 192 -6.89 -12.36 10.23
N VAL A 193 -6.76 -13.64 9.90
CA VAL A 193 -7.88 -14.59 9.94
C VAL A 193 -8.49 -14.63 11.33
N GLU A 194 -7.66 -14.56 12.38
CA GLU A 194 -8.11 -14.58 13.77
C GLU A 194 -9.01 -13.40 14.16
N ASP A 195 -8.80 -12.24 13.56
CA ASP A 195 -9.59 -11.04 13.81
C ASP A 195 -11.01 -11.13 13.23
N LEU A 196 -11.20 -11.96 12.20
CA LEU A 196 -12.44 -12.02 11.42
C LEU A 196 -13.20 -13.34 11.55
N MET A 197 -12.55 -14.42 11.98
CA MET A 197 -13.16 -15.76 12.04
C MET A 197 -14.24 -15.88 13.13
N LEU A 198 -15.24 -16.68 12.88
CA LEU A 198 -16.15 -17.19 13.91
C LEU A 198 -15.41 -18.12 14.85
N LYS A 199 -15.71 -18.04 16.15
CA LYS A 199 -15.05 -18.82 17.23
C LYS A 199 -16.08 -19.43 18.19
N GLY A 200 -15.66 -20.42 18.95
CA GLY A 200 -16.40 -20.96 20.08
C GLY A 200 -17.75 -21.55 19.71
N GLU A 201 -18.79 -21.18 20.46
CA GLU A 201 -20.15 -21.69 20.27
C GLU A 201 -20.80 -21.29 18.94
N GLY A 202 -20.25 -20.30 18.24
CA GLY A 202 -20.71 -19.92 16.89
C GLY A 202 -20.38 -20.92 15.81
N LEU A 203 -19.48 -21.87 16.06
CA LEU A 203 -19.02 -22.85 15.07
C LEU A 203 -20.07 -23.93 14.81
N PRO A 204 -20.32 -24.28 13.52
CA PRO A 204 -21.23 -25.33 13.11
C PRO A 204 -20.55 -26.69 13.17
N ILE A 205 -20.34 -27.22 14.36
CA ILE A 205 -19.56 -28.45 14.61
C ILE A 205 -20.51 -29.67 14.69
N CYS A 206 -20.08 -30.78 14.12
CA CYS A 206 -20.65 -32.10 14.29
C CYS A 206 -19.55 -33.16 14.34
N THR A 207 -19.91 -34.39 14.73
CA THR A 207 -19.00 -35.53 14.77
C THR A 207 -19.15 -36.43 13.55
N PRO A 208 -18.16 -37.29 13.21
CA PRO A 208 -18.27 -38.23 12.10
C PRO A 208 -19.47 -39.19 12.23
N ASN A 209 -19.84 -39.55 13.47
CA ASN A 209 -20.89 -40.50 13.75
C ASN A 209 -22.31 -39.88 13.77
N ASP A 210 -22.43 -38.54 13.79
CA ASP A 210 -23.73 -37.87 13.77
C ASP A 210 -24.46 -38.20 12.46
N ARG A 211 -25.76 -38.47 12.55
CA ARG A 211 -26.60 -38.66 11.36
C ARG A 211 -27.00 -37.32 10.77
N LEU A 212 -27.18 -37.29 9.44
CA LEU A 212 -27.53 -36.06 8.75
C LEU A 212 -28.76 -35.39 9.35
N ARG A 213 -29.81 -36.14 9.76
CA ARG A 213 -31.02 -35.59 10.38
C ARG A 213 -30.74 -34.76 11.63
N GLU A 214 -29.73 -35.17 12.42
CA GLU A 214 -29.30 -34.49 13.66
C GLU A 214 -28.44 -33.27 13.33
N ALA A 215 -27.51 -33.45 12.39
CA ALA A 215 -26.61 -32.41 11.95
C ALA A 215 -27.32 -31.25 11.21
N LEU A 216 -28.46 -31.50 10.56
CA LEU A 216 -29.27 -30.47 9.90
C LEU A 216 -29.80 -29.40 10.85
N VAL A 217 -30.04 -29.72 12.11
CA VAL A 217 -30.43 -28.75 13.14
C VAL A 217 -29.30 -27.74 13.31
N THR A 218 -28.07 -28.22 13.48
CA THR A 218 -26.87 -27.37 13.62
C THR A 218 -26.63 -26.55 12.36
N LEU A 219 -26.78 -27.12 11.16
CA LEU A 219 -26.62 -26.41 9.90
C LEU A 219 -27.58 -25.22 9.80
N THR A 220 -28.85 -25.43 10.20
CA THR A 220 -29.91 -24.42 10.15
C THR A 220 -29.71 -23.34 11.20
N ASP A 221 -29.41 -23.73 12.43
CA ASP A 221 -29.29 -22.80 13.57
C ASP A 221 -28.06 -21.90 13.47
N LYS A 222 -26.92 -22.44 13.03
CA LYS A 222 -25.66 -21.68 12.92
C LYS A 222 -25.60 -20.79 11.70
N LYS A 223 -26.40 -21.02 10.67
CA LYS A 223 -26.50 -20.18 9.45
C LYS A 223 -25.15 -19.90 8.76
N CYS A 224 -24.25 -20.87 8.83
CA CYS A 224 -22.91 -20.74 8.23
C CYS A 224 -22.81 -21.34 6.82
N GLY A 225 -23.84 -22.04 6.36
CA GLY A 225 -23.86 -22.74 5.07
C GLY A 225 -22.95 -23.97 5.00
N CYS A 226 -22.45 -24.42 6.15
CA CYS A 226 -21.63 -25.62 6.26
C CYS A 226 -21.69 -26.23 7.66
N LEU A 227 -21.21 -27.49 7.75
CA LEU A 227 -20.88 -28.21 9.00
C LEU A 227 -19.41 -28.56 8.96
N LEU A 228 -18.75 -28.42 10.12
CA LEU A 228 -17.36 -28.80 10.34
C LEU A 228 -17.31 -30.10 11.10
N VAL A 229 -16.83 -31.14 10.46
CA VAL A 229 -16.77 -32.48 11.06
C VAL A 229 -15.45 -32.60 11.81
N VAL A 230 -15.53 -32.87 13.12
CA VAL A 230 -14.33 -32.98 14.00
C VAL A 230 -14.37 -34.25 14.84
N ASP A 231 -13.19 -34.75 15.20
CA ASP A 231 -13.07 -35.85 16.18
C ASP A 231 -13.19 -35.35 17.64
N ASP A 232 -13.13 -36.26 18.59
CA ASP A 232 -13.22 -35.98 20.03
C ASP A 232 -12.09 -35.04 20.53
N LYS A 233 -10.99 -34.97 19.81
CA LYS A 233 -9.85 -34.07 20.09
C LYS A 233 -9.99 -32.71 19.40
N LYS A 234 -11.12 -32.50 18.70
CA LYS A 234 -11.41 -31.33 17.84
C LYS A 234 -10.49 -31.21 16.61
N ASN A 235 -9.87 -32.30 16.16
CA ASN A 235 -9.18 -32.27 14.88
C ASN A 235 -10.17 -32.27 13.71
N LEU A 236 -9.92 -31.43 12.71
CA LEU A 236 -10.76 -31.32 11.53
C LEU A 236 -10.67 -32.60 10.69
N LYS A 237 -11.81 -33.25 10.41
CA LYS A 237 -11.91 -34.44 9.57
C LYS A 237 -12.45 -34.12 8.19
N GLY A 238 -13.33 -33.13 8.10
CA GLY A 238 -13.93 -32.74 6.84
C GLY A 238 -14.93 -31.62 6.97
N ILE A 239 -15.55 -31.29 5.87
CA ILE A 239 -16.61 -30.28 5.76
C ILE A 239 -17.81 -30.83 5.00
N PHE A 240 -19.02 -30.40 5.38
CA PHE A 240 -20.24 -30.67 4.65
C PHE A 240 -20.95 -29.34 4.40
N THR A 241 -21.22 -29.01 3.14
CA THR A 241 -21.76 -27.70 2.75
C THR A 241 -23.21 -27.85 2.23
N ASP A 242 -23.91 -26.69 2.09
CA ASP A 242 -25.22 -26.65 1.43
C ASP A 242 -25.17 -27.24 0.01
N GLY A 243 -24.05 -27.12 -0.67
CA GLY A 243 -23.81 -27.75 -1.98
C GLY A 243 -23.76 -29.26 -1.89
N ASP A 244 -23.15 -29.79 -0.83
CA ASP A 244 -23.11 -31.25 -0.57
C ASP A 244 -24.50 -31.76 -0.23
N LEU A 245 -25.25 -31.04 0.58
CA LEU A 245 -26.63 -31.36 0.91
C LEU A 245 -27.50 -31.49 -0.35
N ARG A 246 -27.44 -30.53 -1.26
CA ARG A 246 -28.20 -30.55 -2.53
C ARG A 246 -27.78 -31.73 -3.41
N ARG A 247 -26.49 -32.01 -3.51
CA ARG A 247 -25.99 -33.16 -4.29
C ARG A 247 -26.43 -34.50 -3.70
N THR A 248 -26.42 -34.63 -2.37
CA THR A 248 -26.86 -35.84 -1.68
C THR A 248 -28.35 -36.06 -1.85
N LEU A 249 -29.18 -34.99 -1.73
CA LEU A 249 -30.59 -35.01 -2.01
C LEU A 249 -30.94 -35.50 -3.42
N GLN A 250 -30.15 -35.07 -4.42
CA GLN A 250 -30.35 -35.49 -5.82
C GLN A 250 -30.05 -36.94 -6.05
N LYS A 251 -29.05 -37.50 -5.32
CA LYS A 251 -28.60 -38.89 -5.54
C LYS A 251 -29.44 -39.92 -4.80
N ASP A 252 -29.81 -39.65 -3.56
CA ASP A 252 -30.47 -40.60 -2.68
C ASP A 252 -31.36 -39.90 -1.64
N PRO A 253 -32.51 -39.41 -2.05
CA PRO A 253 -33.40 -38.67 -1.15
C PRO A 253 -34.02 -39.52 -0.04
N ALA A 254 -34.13 -40.85 -0.26
CA ALA A 254 -34.87 -41.73 0.67
C ALA A 254 -34.02 -42.13 1.88
N SER A 255 -32.70 -42.37 1.71
CA SER A 255 -31.81 -42.89 2.78
C SER A 255 -30.89 -41.84 3.36
N MET A 256 -30.79 -40.69 2.75
CA MET A 256 -29.78 -39.68 3.10
C MET A 256 -29.81 -39.22 4.57
N LEU A 257 -30.95 -39.16 5.19
CA LEU A 257 -31.14 -38.68 6.56
C LEU A 257 -30.54 -39.63 7.61
N GLU A 258 -30.41 -40.91 7.26
CA GLU A 258 -29.83 -41.93 8.14
C GLU A 258 -28.30 -42.10 7.95
N LYS A 259 -27.71 -41.50 6.90
CA LYS A 259 -26.29 -41.57 6.66
C LYS A 259 -25.52 -40.76 7.68
N THR A 260 -24.33 -41.22 8.03
CA THR A 260 -23.42 -40.51 8.95
C THR A 260 -22.68 -39.38 8.26
N MET A 261 -22.20 -38.43 9.04
CA MET A 261 -21.41 -37.32 8.51
C MET A 261 -20.06 -37.80 7.93
N GLU A 262 -19.53 -38.93 8.41
CA GLU A 262 -18.34 -39.56 7.83
C GLU A 262 -18.56 -39.99 6.39
N GLU A 263 -19.75 -40.50 6.07
CA GLU A 263 -20.11 -40.95 4.70
C GLU A 263 -20.40 -39.77 3.76
N LEU A 264 -20.79 -38.60 4.30
CA LEU A 264 -21.30 -37.46 3.54
C LEU A 264 -20.32 -36.31 3.42
N MET A 265 -19.40 -36.16 4.37
CA MET A 265 -18.45 -35.06 4.36
C MET A 265 -17.49 -35.11 3.19
N THR A 266 -16.95 -33.96 2.81
CA THR A 266 -15.77 -33.87 1.96
C THR A 266 -14.54 -33.92 2.88
N PRO A 267 -13.77 -35.00 2.87
CA PRO A 267 -12.51 -35.09 3.61
C PRO A 267 -11.47 -34.16 2.94
N SER A 268 -10.41 -33.80 3.67
CA SER A 268 -9.31 -32.98 3.11
C SER A 268 -9.77 -31.64 2.48
N CYS A 269 -10.64 -30.92 3.17
CA CYS A 269 -11.07 -29.61 2.72
C CYS A 269 -9.94 -28.56 2.84
N ILE A 270 -10.04 -27.50 2.03
CA ILE A 270 -9.13 -26.36 2.12
C ILE A 270 -9.33 -25.69 3.48
N ALA A 271 -8.26 -25.54 4.25
CA ALA A 271 -8.24 -24.86 5.54
C ALA A 271 -7.13 -23.80 5.58
N THR A 272 -7.20 -22.89 6.51
CA THR A 272 -6.17 -21.87 6.77
C THR A 272 -5.78 -21.85 8.25
N GLU A 273 -4.65 -21.25 8.56
CA GLU A 273 -4.19 -21.05 9.94
C GLU A 273 -4.67 -19.70 10.50
N LYS A 274 -4.93 -19.63 11.80
CA LYS A 274 -5.45 -18.44 12.47
C LYS A 274 -4.53 -17.21 12.33
N GLY A 275 -3.21 -17.39 12.29
CA GLY A 275 -2.21 -16.31 12.19
C GLY A 275 -2.00 -15.76 10.78
N LYS A 276 -2.61 -16.37 9.75
CA LYS A 276 -2.49 -15.88 8.37
C LYS A 276 -3.23 -14.56 8.18
N LYS A 277 -2.76 -13.75 7.22
CA LYS A 277 -3.45 -12.53 6.83
C LYS A 277 -4.80 -12.84 6.17
N ALA A 278 -5.83 -12.02 6.47
CA ALA A 278 -7.16 -12.18 5.87
C ALA A 278 -7.14 -12.11 4.34
N LEU A 279 -6.24 -11.31 3.76
CA LEU A 279 -6.03 -11.24 2.31
C LEU A 279 -5.47 -12.54 1.72
N GLU A 280 -4.63 -13.27 2.46
CA GLU A 280 -4.12 -14.58 2.03
C GLU A 280 -5.25 -15.62 2.04
N ALA A 281 -6.08 -15.58 3.07
CA ALA A 281 -7.28 -16.44 3.14
C ALA A 281 -8.22 -16.17 1.96
N LEU A 282 -8.47 -14.90 1.61
CA LEU A 282 -9.26 -14.53 0.42
C LEU A 282 -8.67 -15.13 -0.86
N LYS A 283 -7.37 -14.96 -1.09
CA LYS A 283 -6.68 -15.53 -2.27
C LYS A 283 -6.81 -17.04 -2.33
N LEU A 284 -6.74 -17.72 -1.16
CA LEU A 284 -6.90 -19.16 -1.07
C LEU A 284 -8.35 -19.59 -1.40
N MET A 285 -9.35 -18.84 -0.92
CA MET A 285 -10.77 -19.08 -1.21
C MET A 285 -11.10 -18.89 -2.70
N GLN A 286 -10.37 -18.02 -3.39
CA GLN A 286 -10.56 -17.68 -4.82
C GLN A 286 -9.56 -18.38 -5.75
N ARG A 287 -8.74 -19.31 -5.24
CA ARG A 287 -7.64 -19.93 -5.99
C ARG A 287 -8.07 -20.59 -7.31
N ASP A 288 -9.25 -21.21 -7.32
CA ASP A 288 -9.83 -21.79 -8.53
C ASP A 288 -11.02 -20.93 -8.98
N PRO A 289 -10.93 -20.19 -10.11
CA PRO A 289 -12.00 -19.36 -10.61
C PRO A 289 -13.33 -20.09 -10.86
N LYS A 290 -13.28 -21.41 -11.05
CA LYS A 290 -14.46 -22.25 -11.30
C LYS A 290 -15.06 -22.85 -10.01
N LYS A 291 -14.33 -22.77 -8.89
CA LYS A 291 -14.70 -23.42 -7.62
C LYS A 291 -14.36 -22.52 -6.42
N TRP A 292 -14.96 -21.33 -6.38
CA TRP A 292 -14.79 -20.45 -5.22
C TRP A 292 -15.33 -21.12 -3.96
N VAL A 293 -14.59 -20.98 -2.89
CA VAL A 293 -14.95 -21.47 -1.56
C VAL A 293 -15.50 -20.30 -0.76
N ASN A 294 -16.75 -20.42 -0.29
CA ASN A 294 -17.42 -19.35 0.48
C ASN A 294 -17.15 -19.43 1.99
N VAL A 295 -16.73 -20.58 2.47
CA VAL A 295 -16.45 -20.88 3.88
C VAL A 295 -15.17 -21.71 3.96
N MET A 296 -14.31 -21.42 4.91
CA MET A 296 -13.03 -22.11 5.06
C MET A 296 -12.72 -22.34 6.55
N PRO A 297 -12.51 -23.59 6.99
CA PRO A 297 -12.10 -23.91 8.34
C PRO A 297 -10.77 -23.23 8.70
N VAL A 298 -10.65 -22.82 9.96
CA VAL A 298 -9.41 -22.28 10.51
C VAL A 298 -8.86 -23.25 11.54
N VAL A 299 -7.60 -23.64 11.35
CA VAL A 299 -6.94 -24.64 12.20
C VAL A 299 -5.69 -24.09 12.88
N GLU A 300 -5.32 -24.74 13.97
CA GLU A 300 -4.06 -24.58 14.66
C GLU A 300 -3.53 -25.97 14.99
N SER A 301 -2.44 -26.40 14.36
CA SER A 301 -1.89 -27.77 14.50
C SER A 301 -2.97 -28.85 14.29
N ASP A 302 -3.69 -28.77 13.16
CA ASP A 302 -4.81 -29.64 12.74
C ASP A 302 -6.10 -29.52 13.59
N ARG A 303 -6.06 -28.84 14.71
CA ARG A 303 -7.21 -28.61 15.56
C ARG A 303 -8.06 -27.48 15.02
N LEU A 304 -9.36 -27.67 14.90
CA LEU A 304 -10.31 -26.64 14.50
C LEU A 304 -10.38 -25.55 15.58
N VAL A 305 -10.12 -24.29 15.20
CA VAL A 305 -10.18 -23.12 16.10
C VAL A 305 -11.16 -22.06 15.60
N GLY A 306 -11.59 -22.11 14.34
CA GLY A 306 -12.47 -21.12 13.77
C GLY A 306 -13.06 -21.48 12.40
N LEU A 307 -13.87 -20.57 11.89
CA LEU A 307 -14.43 -20.60 10.54
C LEU A 307 -14.37 -19.19 9.96
N ILE A 308 -13.72 -19.02 8.82
CA ILE A 308 -13.74 -17.76 8.05
C ILE A 308 -14.69 -17.88 6.87
N ARG A 309 -15.54 -16.86 6.68
CA ARG A 309 -16.52 -16.84 5.59
C ARG A 309 -16.20 -15.68 4.62
N MET A 310 -16.51 -15.85 3.36
CA MET A 310 -16.40 -14.77 2.36
C MET A 310 -17.15 -13.51 2.81
N HIS A 311 -18.32 -13.67 3.43
CA HIS A 311 -19.11 -12.57 3.96
C HIS A 311 -18.33 -11.72 5.00
N ASP A 312 -17.58 -12.37 5.90
CA ASP A 312 -16.81 -11.69 6.94
C ASP A 312 -15.66 -10.87 6.31
N LEU A 313 -15.02 -11.40 5.27
CA LEU A 313 -13.98 -10.70 4.50
C LEU A 313 -14.54 -9.48 3.75
N VAL A 314 -15.75 -9.62 3.15
CA VAL A 314 -16.43 -8.50 2.46
C VAL A 314 -16.81 -7.40 3.46
N GLN A 315 -17.41 -7.75 4.60
CA GLN A 315 -17.78 -6.76 5.64
C GLN A 315 -16.56 -6.02 6.21
N ALA A 316 -15.43 -6.71 6.33
CA ALA A 316 -14.17 -6.10 6.78
C ALA A 316 -13.50 -5.22 5.71
N GLY A 317 -14.02 -5.19 4.48
CA GLY A 317 -13.45 -4.42 3.37
C GLY A 317 -12.16 -5.04 2.79
N ILE A 318 -11.99 -6.36 2.93
CA ILE A 318 -10.83 -7.09 2.37
C ILE A 318 -11.01 -7.34 0.86
N VAL A 319 -12.24 -7.42 0.41
CA VAL A 319 -12.61 -7.61 -1.01
C VAL A 319 -12.69 -6.27 -1.74
#